data_37e0409d352c1e8ee7560080f663f68f
#
_entry.id   37e0409d352c1e8ee7560080f663f68f
#
_cell.length_a   1.000
_cell.length_b   1.000
_cell.length_c   1.000
_cell.angle_alpha   90.00
_cell.angle_beta   90.00
_cell.angle_gamma   90.00
#
_symmetry.space_group_name_H-M   'P 1'
#
loop_
_entity.id
_entity.type
_entity.pdbx_description
1 polymer ?
#
loop_
_entity_poly.entity_id
_entity_poly.type
_entity_poly.pdbx_seq_one_letter_code
_entity_poly.pdbx_strand_id
1 'polypeptide(L)'
;MIGKVAASLLMVFPLITSASVRDELAAMDEAKINSPEVVALTKQSPGTKLSLMTLPDGRQVNMKDYAVVLFMQAHCQYSAKFDPQIKEWADQHDIKVYPYTLDGGGDPSYPSPMIPRKTDPASPIADEIVTFFGNGLPIATPTAFMVNVNTLRAYPLTQGVMDIPVLESRMASLIQADLDNVDPKTLPPMPASAQVTPQ
;
A
#
# COMPACT_ATOMS: atom_id res chain seq x y z
N MET A 1 -45.10 67.52 52.26
CA MET A 1 -44.14 66.76 52.99
C MET A 1 -43.68 65.60 52.14
N ILE A 2 -42.43 65.67 51.77
CA ILE A 2 -41.88 64.87 50.64
C ILE A 2 -41.12 63.69 51.25
N GLY A 3 -41.59 62.48 51.01
CA GLY A 3 -40.88 61.25 51.37
C GLY A 3 -40.06 60.70 50.25
N LYS A 4 -38.73 60.67 50.43
CA LYS A 4 -37.79 60.11 49.46
C LYS A 4 -37.75 58.58 49.61
N VAL A 5 -38.08 57.86 48.52
CA VAL A 5 -37.88 56.39 48.43
C VAL A 5 -36.51 56.19 47.75
N ALA A 6 -35.59 55.55 48.45
CA ALA A 6 -34.29 55.16 47.91
C ALA A 6 -34.44 53.79 47.27
N ALA A 7 -34.27 53.71 45.96
CA ALA A 7 -34.21 52.46 45.24
C ALA A 7 -32.77 51.91 45.29
N SER A 8 -32.60 50.76 45.96
CA SER A 8 -31.34 50.03 46.03
C SER A 8 -31.20 49.13 44.76
N LEU A 9 -30.27 49.47 43.89
CA LEU A 9 -29.98 48.74 42.70
C LEU A 9 -28.97 47.60 43.01
N LEU A 10 -29.47 46.34 43.11
CA LEU A 10 -28.61 45.17 43.23
C LEU A 10 -28.01 44.87 41.85
N MET A 11 -26.71 45.12 41.70
CA MET A 11 -25.93 44.64 40.57
C MET A 11 -25.61 43.14 40.75
N VAL A 12 -26.26 42.30 39.95
CA VAL A 12 -25.90 40.89 39.82
C VAL A 12 -24.74 40.81 38.80
N PHE A 13 -23.53 40.52 39.31
CA PHE A 13 -22.39 40.15 38.45
C PHE A 13 -22.57 38.70 37.97
N PRO A 14 -22.53 38.42 36.67
CA PRO A 14 -22.43 37.04 36.19
C PRO A 14 -21.04 36.50 36.52
N LEU A 15 -20.99 35.42 37.29
CA LEU A 15 -19.80 34.58 37.46
C LEU A 15 -19.43 33.98 36.10
N ILE A 16 -18.41 34.51 35.48
CA ILE A 16 -17.77 33.92 34.30
C ILE A 16 -17.00 32.70 34.83
N THR A 17 -17.58 31.53 34.75
CA THR A 17 -16.86 30.26 34.92
C THR A 17 -15.88 30.14 33.74
N SER A 18 -14.60 30.35 34.01
CA SER A 18 -13.52 30.04 33.10
C SER A 18 -13.48 28.52 32.93
N ALA A 19 -14.12 28.03 31.88
CA ALA A 19 -13.89 26.67 31.43
C ALA A 19 -12.39 26.53 31.15
N SER A 20 -11.77 25.54 31.77
CA SER A 20 -10.35 25.26 31.59
C SER A 20 -10.10 24.87 30.15
N VAL A 21 -9.04 25.39 29.54
CA VAL A 21 -8.59 24.99 28.17
C VAL A 21 -8.47 23.45 28.04
N ARG A 22 -8.27 22.77 29.16
CA ARG A 22 -8.26 21.32 29.27
C ARG A 22 -9.64 20.69 29.07
N ASP A 23 -10.71 21.30 29.56
CA ASP A 23 -12.08 20.81 29.40
C ASP A 23 -12.57 21.06 27.97
N GLU A 24 -12.12 22.15 27.36
CA GLU A 24 -12.42 22.49 25.98
C GLU A 24 -11.69 21.55 24.99
N LEU A 25 -10.42 21.20 25.27
CA LEU A 25 -9.67 20.19 24.53
C LEU A 25 -10.27 18.80 24.67
N ALA A 26 -10.69 18.40 25.86
CA ALA A 26 -11.35 17.11 26.09
C ALA A 26 -12.69 17.02 25.36
N ALA A 27 -13.48 18.11 25.34
CA ALA A 27 -14.73 18.16 24.57
C ALA A 27 -14.51 18.13 23.06
N MET A 28 -13.42 18.71 22.57
CA MET A 28 -13.03 18.64 21.14
C MET A 28 -12.57 17.23 20.76
N ASP A 29 -11.84 16.53 21.62
CA ASP A 29 -11.44 15.14 21.39
C ASP A 29 -12.64 14.18 21.41
N GLU A 30 -13.59 14.34 22.35
CA GLU A 30 -14.83 13.56 22.35
C GLU A 30 -15.73 13.86 21.14
N ALA A 31 -15.80 15.12 20.71
CA ALA A 31 -16.53 15.50 19.50
C ALA A 31 -15.89 14.94 18.24
N LYS A 32 -14.56 14.82 18.21
CA LYS A 32 -13.82 14.23 17.09
C LYS A 32 -14.00 12.72 17.01
N ILE A 33 -14.03 12.03 18.15
CA ILE A 33 -14.28 10.59 18.25
C ILE A 33 -15.74 10.24 17.85
N ASN A 34 -16.69 11.11 18.18
CA ASN A 34 -18.11 10.94 17.91
C ASN A 34 -18.60 11.66 16.64
N SER A 35 -17.70 12.21 15.82
CA SER A 35 -18.11 12.83 14.55
C SER A 35 -18.68 11.77 13.60
N PRO A 36 -19.75 12.08 12.83
CA PRO A 36 -20.33 11.15 11.87
C PRO A 36 -19.32 10.60 10.87
N GLU A 37 -18.24 11.33 10.62
CA GLU A 37 -17.16 10.97 9.72
C GLU A 37 -16.26 9.87 10.30
N VAL A 38 -15.92 9.94 11.59
CA VAL A 38 -15.15 8.89 12.28
C VAL A 38 -16.01 7.64 12.50
N VAL A 39 -17.30 7.82 12.81
CA VAL A 39 -18.25 6.71 12.93
C VAL A 39 -18.54 6.07 11.56
N ALA A 40 -18.50 6.84 10.46
CA ALA A 40 -18.59 6.31 9.10
C ALA A 40 -17.34 5.54 8.70
N LEU A 41 -16.14 5.99 9.10
CA LEU A 41 -14.87 5.26 8.88
C LEU A 41 -14.80 3.96 9.69
N THR A 42 -15.37 3.93 10.89
CA THR A 42 -15.47 2.70 11.72
C THR A 42 -16.63 1.80 11.31
N LYS A 43 -17.65 2.30 10.61
CA LYS A 43 -18.79 1.52 10.08
C LYS A 43 -18.56 0.97 8.68
N GLN A 44 -17.50 1.35 7.99
CA GLN A 44 -17.13 0.71 6.72
C GLN A 44 -16.21 -0.47 7.00
N SER A 45 -16.79 -1.58 7.37
CA SER A 45 -16.66 -2.88 6.75
C SER A 45 -17.29 -3.97 7.61
N PRO A 46 -18.53 -4.36 7.36
CA PRO A 46 -18.97 -5.70 7.73
C PRO A 46 -18.31 -6.66 6.72
N GLY A 47 -17.27 -7.36 7.13
CA GLY A 47 -16.75 -8.52 6.40
C GLY A 47 -15.54 -8.32 5.50
N THR A 48 -14.66 -7.36 5.74
CA THR A 48 -13.33 -7.44 5.11
C THR A 48 -12.58 -8.61 5.72
N LYS A 49 -12.62 -9.76 5.03
CA LYS A 49 -11.80 -10.92 5.36
C LYS A 49 -10.35 -10.44 5.43
N LEU A 50 -9.76 -10.43 6.62
CA LEU A 50 -8.35 -10.12 6.80
C LEU A 50 -7.55 -11.22 6.12
N SER A 51 -6.79 -10.89 5.10
CA SER A 51 -5.82 -11.80 4.50
C SER A 51 -4.52 -11.64 5.28
N LEU A 52 -4.33 -12.49 6.30
CA LEU A 52 -3.16 -12.42 7.17
C LEU A 52 -2.07 -13.35 6.68
N MET A 53 -0.83 -12.86 6.65
CA MET A 53 0.38 -13.64 6.47
C MET A 53 1.18 -13.64 7.78
N THR A 54 1.67 -14.82 8.18
CA THR A 54 2.60 -14.93 9.31
C THR A 54 4.03 -14.84 8.79
N LEU A 55 4.78 -13.87 9.31
CA LEU A 55 6.18 -13.64 8.95
C LEU A 55 7.10 -14.64 9.65
N PRO A 56 8.37 -14.81 9.19
CA PRO A 56 9.34 -15.71 9.81
C PRO A 56 9.61 -15.44 11.30
N ASP A 57 9.45 -14.18 11.75
CA ASP A 57 9.61 -13.78 13.15
C ASP A 57 8.32 -13.91 13.99
N GLY A 58 7.23 -14.43 13.41
CA GLY A 58 5.95 -14.66 14.07
C GLY A 58 4.99 -13.47 14.04
N ARG A 59 5.40 -12.30 13.53
CA ARG A 59 4.49 -11.16 13.30
C ARG A 59 3.43 -11.55 12.27
N GLN A 60 2.21 -11.02 12.45
CA GLN A 60 1.14 -11.15 11.46
C GLN A 60 0.92 -9.81 10.76
N VAL A 61 0.76 -9.85 9.46
CA VAL A 61 0.55 -8.67 8.61
C VAL A 61 -0.68 -8.87 7.74
N ASN A 62 -1.35 -7.77 7.45
CA ASN A 62 -2.46 -7.77 6.51
C ASN A 62 -1.88 -7.66 5.09
N MET A 63 -2.14 -8.66 4.24
CA MET A 63 -1.66 -8.68 2.87
C MET A 63 -2.23 -7.55 2.01
N LYS A 64 -3.34 -6.91 2.43
CA LYS A 64 -3.90 -5.73 1.76
C LYS A 64 -3.06 -4.47 1.89
N ASP A 65 -2.11 -4.43 2.83
CA ASP A 65 -1.14 -3.35 2.94
C ASP A 65 -0.05 -3.43 1.86
N TYR A 66 -0.09 -4.48 1.04
CA TYR A 66 0.85 -4.75 -0.02
C TYR A 66 0.15 -5.01 -1.35
N ALA A 67 0.84 -4.70 -2.43
CA ALA A 67 0.42 -4.98 -3.79
C ALA A 67 1.60 -5.55 -4.59
N VAL A 68 1.30 -6.15 -5.72
CA VAL A 68 2.31 -6.60 -6.69
C VAL A 68 2.24 -5.72 -7.92
N VAL A 69 3.38 -5.18 -8.35
CA VAL A 69 3.56 -4.57 -9.67
C VAL A 69 4.28 -5.60 -10.54
N LEU A 70 3.64 -6.02 -11.63
CA LEU A 70 4.14 -7.05 -12.54
C LEU A 70 4.46 -6.43 -13.89
N PHE A 71 5.70 -6.53 -14.34
CA PHE A 71 6.11 -6.21 -15.71
C PHE A 71 6.13 -7.46 -16.57
N MET A 72 5.34 -7.48 -17.62
CA MET A 72 5.10 -8.63 -18.49
C MET A 72 5.23 -8.29 -19.96
N GLN A 73 5.22 -9.30 -20.82
CA GLN A 73 5.08 -9.17 -22.26
C GLN A 73 4.16 -10.27 -22.80
N ALA A 74 3.27 -9.91 -23.73
CA ALA A 74 2.32 -10.83 -24.33
C ALA A 74 2.97 -12.03 -25.01
N HIS A 75 4.13 -11.81 -25.62
CA HIS A 75 4.85 -12.83 -26.40
C HIS A 75 6.03 -13.46 -25.65
N CYS A 76 6.11 -13.23 -24.32
CA CYS A 76 7.15 -13.83 -23.49
C CYS A 76 6.70 -15.20 -22.95
N GLN A 77 7.43 -16.27 -23.32
CA GLN A 77 7.13 -17.62 -22.83
C GLN A 77 7.23 -17.75 -21.30
N TYR A 78 8.05 -16.93 -20.65
CA TYR A 78 8.19 -16.92 -19.18
C TYR A 78 7.03 -16.18 -18.54
N SER A 79 6.53 -15.06 -19.11
CA SER A 79 5.28 -14.42 -18.70
C SER A 79 4.12 -15.40 -18.82
N ALA A 80 3.97 -16.08 -19.94
CA ALA A 80 2.91 -17.07 -20.16
C ALA A 80 2.90 -18.21 -19.12
N LYS A 81 4.04 -18.53 -18.50
CA LYS A 81 4.15 -19.53 -17.41
C LYS A 81 3.89 -18.95 -16.05
N PHE A 82 4.36 -17.73 -15.78
CA PHE A 82 4.35 -17.13 -14.44
C PHE A 82 3.06 -16.35 -14.16
N ASP A 83 2.56 -15.60 -15.14
CA ASP A 83 1.44 -14.69 -14.97
C ASP A 83 0.14 -15.38 -14.49
N PRO A 84 -0.23 -16.59 -14.96
CA PRO A 84 -1.35 -17.33 -14.40
C PRO A 84 -1.15 -17.72 -12.93
N GLN A 85 0.06 -18.14 -12.56
CA GLN A 85 0.38 -18.61 -11.21
C GLN A 85 0.33 -17.45 -10.21
N ILE A 86 0.95 -16.32 -10.53
CA ILE A 86 0.95 -15.16 -9.64
C ILE A 86 -0.45 -14.55 -9.54
N LYS A 87 -1.25 -14.60 -10.62
CA LYS A 87 -2.63 -14.16 -10.58
C LYS A 87 -3.47 -15.01 -9.63
N GLU A 88 -3.42 -16.33 -9.78
CA GLU A 88 -4.15 -17.24 -8.91
C GLU A 88 -3.75 -17.09 -7.46
N TRP A 89 -2.46 -17.01 -7.19
CA TRP A 89 -1.93 -16.79 -5.85
C TRP A 89 -2.39 -15.47 -5.25
N ALA A 90 -2.33 -14.38 -6.02
CA ALA A 90 -2.75 -13.05 -5.56
C ALA A 90 -4.25 -12.99 -5.27
N ASP A 91 -5.07 -13.63 -6.12
CA ASP A 91 -6.51 -13.74 -5.93
C ASP A 91 -6.85 -14.52 -4.64
N GLN A 92 -6.11 -15.60 -4.32
CA GLN A 92 -6.29 -16.39 -3.09
C GLN A 92 -5.95 -15.59 -1.82
N HIS A 93 -4.97 -14.67 -1.91
CA HIS A 93 -4.49 -13.86 -0.78
C HIS A 93 -5.12 -12.46 -0.74
N ASP A 94 -6.03 -12.15 -1.65
CA ASP A 94 -6.68 -10.82 -1.77
C ASP A 94 -5.64 -9.69 -1.96
N ILE A 95 -4.57 -10.00 -2.72
CA ILE A 95 -3.50 -9.07 -3.08
C ILE A 95 -3.79 -8.48 -4.45
N LYS A 96 -3.68 -7.16 -4.57
CA LYS A 96 -3.86 -6.50 -5.87
C LYS A 96 -2.60 -6.63 -6.72
N VAL A 97 -2.79 -7.08 -7.97
CA VAL A 97 -1.73 -7.07 -8.99
C VAL A 97 -1.98 -5.91 -9.96
N TYR A 98 -0.92 -5.17 -10.24
CA TYR A 98 -0.88 -4.11 -11.24
C TYR A 98 0.02 -4.57 -12.40
N PRO A 99 -0.56 -5.17 -13.45
CA PRO A 99 0.22 -5.64 -14.60
C PRO A 99 0.57 -4.49 -15.53
N TYR A 100 1.85 -4.34 -15.86
CA TYR A 100 2.38 -3.43 -16.88
C TYR A 100 2.96 -4.23 -18.04
N THR A 101 2.58 -3.89 -19.26
CA THR A 101 3.14 -4.53 -20.47
C THR A 101 4.30 -3.72 -21.03
N LEU A 102 5.35 -4.42 -21.50
CA LEU A 102 6.50 -3.79 -22.18
C LEU A 102 6.42 -3.86 -23.70
N ASP A 103 5.50 -4.67 -24.26
CA ASP A 103 5.28 -4.80 -25.72
C ASP A 103 3.90 -4.32 -26.17
N GLY A 104 3.10 -3.75 -25.26
CA GLY A 104 1.78 -3.20 -25.54
C GLY A 104 0.66 -4.24 -25.61
N GLY A 105 0.96 -5.53 -25.50
CA GLY A 105 -0.01 -6.62 -25.53
C GLY A 105 -0.33 -7.16 -24.13
N GLY A 106 -1.49 -7.83 -24.02
CA GLY A 106 -1.89 -8.60 -22.85
C GLY A 106 -1.84 -10.10 -23.10
N ASP A 107 -1.99 -10.88 -22.05
CA ASP A 107 -2.11 -12.33 -22.07
C ASP A 107 -3.48 -12.78 -21.50
N PRO A 108 -3.82 -14.07 -21.48
CA PRO A 108 -5.08 -14.55 -20.90
C PRO A 108 -5.25 -14.22 -19.41
N SER A 109 -4.17 -14.08 -18.63
CA SER A 109 -4.22 -13.74 -17.23
C SER A 109 -4.49 -12.25 -17.01
N TYR A 110 -3.89 -11.42 -17.86
CA TYR A 110 -4.00 -9.97 -17.83
C TYR A 110 -4.26 -9.44 -19.25
N PRO A 111 -5.51 -9.53 -19.75
CA PRO A 111 -5.84 -9.18 -21.14
C PRO A 111 -5.74 -7.68 -21.43
N SER A 112 -5.79 -6.84 -20.41
CA SER A 112 -5.72 -5.38 -20.54
C SER A 112 -4.73 -4.79 -19.52
N PRO A 113 -3.42 -5.11 -19.66
CA PRO A 113 -2.41 -4.57 -18.76
C PRO A 113 -2.22 -3.06 -18.98
N MET A 114 -1.65 -2.40 -17.99
CA MET A 114 -1.28 -0.98 -18.10
C MET A 114 -0.07 -0.82 -19.00
N ILE A 115 -0.02 0.29 -19.73
CA ILE A 115 1.14 0.68 -20.54
C ILE A 115 1.93 1.72 -19.73
N PRO A 116 3.24 1.51 -19.50
CA PRO A 116 4.09 2.50 -18.85
C PRO A 116 4.04 3.85 -19.60
N ARG A 117 3.94 4.95 -18.85
CA ARG A 117 3.72 6.30 -19.39
C ARG A 117 4.93 7.18 -19.18
N LYS A 118 5.04 8.19 -20.03
CA LYS A 118 6.02 9.28 -19.92
C LYS A 118 5.28 10.54 -19.50
N THR A 119 5.64 11.12 -18.37
CA THR A 119 5.14 12.44 -17.98
C THR A 119 5.78 13.52 -18.86
N ASP A 120 7.09 13.40 -19.12
CA ASP A 120 7.79 14.21 -20.11
C ASP A 120 7.88 13.46 -21.44
N PRO A 121 7.24 13.95 -22.53
CA PRO A 121 7.34 13.31 -23.85
C PRO A 121 8.77 13.22 -24.40
N ALA A 122 9.69 14.11 -23.95
CA ALA A 122 11.09 14.09 -24.35
C ALA A 122 11.90 13.01 -23.60
N SER A 123 11.37 12.45 -22.52
CA SER A 123 12.05 11.36 -21.81
C SER A 123 12.21 10.14 -22.70
N PRO A 124 13.40 9.52 -22.75
CA PRO A 124 13.63 8.31 -23.54
C PRO A 124 12.88 7.10 -22.95
N ILE A 125 12.66 7.08 -21.64
CA ILE A 125 12.13 5.93 -20.87
C ILE A 125 10.88 6.37 -20.10
N ALA A 126 9.93 5.45 -19.93
CA ALA A 126 8.71 5.70 -19.14
C ALA A 126 9.03 5.81 -17.64
N ASP A 127 8.22 6.59 -16.93
CA ASP A 127 8.47 6.94 -15.54
C ASP A 127 8.40 5.72 -14.62
N GLU A 128 7.46 4.79 -14.88
CA GLU A 128 7.36 3.55 -14.12
C GLU A 128 8.59 2.66 -14.32
N ILE A 129 9.16 2.63 -15.53
CA ILE A 129 10.39 1.88 -15.79
C ILE A 129 11.56 2.47 -15.00
N VAL A 130 11.70 3.80 -14.99
CA VAL A 130 12.73 4.47 -14.19
C VAL A 130 12.52 4.21 -12.69
N THR A 131 11.28 4.26 -12.23
CA THR A 131 10.94 4.05 -10.81
C THR A 131 11.31 2.65 -10.34
N PHE A 132 10.99 1.62 -11.10
CA PHE A 132 11.17 0.23 -10.67
C PHE A 132 12.53 -0.36 -11.05
N PHE A 133 13.10 0.05 -12.19
CA PHE A 133 14.37 -0.50 -12.69
C PHE A 133 15.56 0.47 -12.56
N GLY A 134 15.32 1.71 -12.14
CA GLY A 134 16.35 2.75 -12.08
C GLY A 134 17.51 2.47 -11.11
N ASN A 135 17.39 1.42 -10.28
CA ASN A 135 18.45 0.99 -9.35
C ASN A 135 19.46 0.02 -9.99
N GLY A 136 19.45 -0.12 -11.33
CA GLY A 136 20.39 -0.99 -12.03
C GLY A 136 19.88 -2.43 -12.23
N LEU A 137 18.64 -2.73 -11.87
CA LEU A 137 18.01 -4.00 -12.21
C LEU A 137 17.81 -4.07 -13.73
N PRO A 138 18.25 -5.15 -14.42
CA PRO A 138 17.98 -5.32 -15.84
C PRO A 138 16.48 -5.34 -16.15
N ILE A 139 16.08 -4.70 -17.25
CA ILE A 139 14.69 -4.77 -17.70
C ILE A 139 14.48 -6.13 -18.36
N ALA A 140 13.69 -6.98 -17.72
CA ALA A 140 13.34 -8.32 -18.20
C ALA A 140 11.90 -8.66 -17.83
N THR A 141 11.31 -9.68 -18.46
CA THR A 141 9.96 -10.14 -18.19
C THR A 141 9.87 -11.67 -17.99
N PRO A 142 9.04 -12.14 -17.06
CA PRO A 142 8.31 -11.32 -16.08
C PRO A 142 9.25 -10.76 -15.01
N THR A 143 8.96 -9.58 -14.48
CA THR A 143 9.57 -9.04 -13.27
C THR A 143 8.46 -8.54 -12.36
N ALA A 144 8.45 -8.98 -11.11
CA ALA A 144 7.49 -8.55 -10.11
C ALA A 144 8.16 -7.79 -8.97
N PHE A 145 7.46 -6.77 -8.47
CA PHE A 145 7.84 -5.99 -7.29
C PHE A 145 6.73 -6.07 -6.25
N MET A 146 7.10 -6.26 -4.99
CA MET A 146 6.22 -6.00 -3.86
C MET A 146 6.21 -4.50 -3.57
N VAL A 147 5.04 -3.92 -3.37
CA VAL A 147 4.88 -2.51 -3.03
C VAL A 147 4.05 -2.39 -1.76
N ASN A 148 4.55 -1.69 -0.77
CA ASN A 148 3.76 -1.28 0.39
C ASN A 148 2.86 -0.12 -0.03
N VAL A 149 1.52 -0.30 0.03
CA VAL A 149 0.56 0.69 -0.48
C VAL A 149 0.48 1.95 0.39
N ASN A 150 0.94 1.87 1.64
CA ASN A 150 0.91 2.99 2.57
C ASN A 150 2.16 3.88 2.47
N THR A 151 3.33 3.28 2.17
CA THR A 151 4.61 3.98 2.11
C THR A 151 5.13 4.16 0.68
N LEU A 152 4.55 3.46 -0.29
CA LEU A 152 4.96 3.36 -1.70
C LEU A 152 6.40 2.84 -1.88
N ARG A 153 6.96 2.20 -0.87
CA ARG A 153 8.24 1.51 -1.01
C ARG A 153 8.07 0.26 -1.86
N ALA A 154 8.97 0.10 -2.82
CA ALA A 154 8.98 -1.02 -3.75
C ALA A 154 10.21 -1.91 -3.52
N TYR A 155 9.97 -3.21 -3.48
CA TYR A 155 11.00 -4.23 -3.25
C TYR A 155 10.99 -5.23 -4.42
N PRO A 156 12.13 -5.54 -5.05
CA PRO A 156 12.19 -6.55 -6.09
C PRO A 156 11.78 -7.92 -5.55
N LEU A 157 10.68 -8.46 -6.07
CA LEU A 157 10.13 -9.75 -5.63
C LEU A 157 10.71 -10.91 -6.44
N THR A 158 10.61 -10.87 -7.76
CA THR A 158 11.21 -11.87 -8.66
C THR A 158 11.52 -11.29 -10.02
N GLN A 159 12.49 -11.88 -10.71
CA GLN A 159 12.75 -11.68 -12.12
C GLN A 159 12.85 -13.03 -12.79
N GLY A 160 11.93 -13.31 -13.73
CA GLY A 160 11.70 -14.63 -14.31
C GLY A 160 10.64 -15.44 -13.56
N VAL A 161 10.50 -16.71 -13.92
CA VAL A 161 9.56 -17.65 -13.30
C VAL A 161 10.06 -18.05 -11.92
N MET A 162 9.18 -18.03 -10.93
CA MET A 162 9.47 -18.48 -9.57
C MET A 162 8.32 -19.35 -9.09
N ASP A 163 8.64 -20.46 -8.40
CA ASP A 163 7.63 -21.31 -7.78
C ASP A 163 6.90 -20.57 -6.65
N ILE A 164 5.59 -20.77 -6.55
CA ILE A 164 4.74 -20.04 -5.60
C ILE A 164 5.19 -20.17 -4.14
N PRO A 165 5.58 -21.35 -3.60
CA PRO A 165 6.08 -21.44 -2.23
C PRO A 165 7.34 -20.61 -1.99
N VAL A 166 8.21 -20.49 -2.99
CA VAL A 166 9.43 -19.66 -2.93
C VAL A 166 9.06 -18.17 -2.98
N LEU A 167 8.09 -17.82 -3.82
CA LEU A 167 7.54 -16.46 -3.90
C LEU A 167 6.94 -16.02 -2.56
N GLU A 168 6.15 -16.89 -1.91
CA GLU A 168 5.55 -16.60 -0.60
C GLU A 168 6.60 -16.39 0.48
N SER A 169 7.59 -17.27 0.55
CA SER A 169 8.71 -17.14 1.49
C SER A 169 9.47 -15.84 1.29
N ARG A 170 9.72 -15.47 0.01
CA ARG A 170 10.39 -14.23 -0.32
C ARG A 170 9.50 -13.02 0.01
N MET A 171 8.21 -13.07 -0.31
CA MET A 171 7.26 -12.02 0.04
C MET A 171 7.26 -11.76 1.55
N ALA A 172 7.18 -12.81 2.37
CA ALA A 172 7.25 -12.70 3.82
C ALA A 172 8.54 -12.03 4.30
N SER A 173 9.69 -12.42 3.71
CA SER A 173 10.99 -11.83 4.04
C SER A 173 11.09 -10.36 3.64
N LEU A 174 10.53 -9.97 2.49
CA LEU A 174 10.50 -8.59 2.03
C LEU A 174 9.57 -7.72 2.90
N ILE A 175 8.41 -8.26 3.30
CA ILE A 175 7.50 -7.59 4.23
C ILE A 175 8.20 -7.37 5.58
N GLN A 176 8.91 -8.36 6.09
CA GLN A 176 9.70 -8.20 7.30
C GLN A 176 10.75 -7.10 7.16
N ALA A 177 11.47 -7.06 6.05
CA ALA A 177 12.44 -6.01 5.76
C ALA A 177 11.79 -4.61 5.67
N ASP A 178 10.60 -4.51 5.08
CA ASP A 178 9.86 -3.25 5.01
C ASP A 178 9.43 -2.76 6.40
N LEU A 179 8.91 -3.65 7.26
CA LEU A 179 8.54 -3.33 8.63
C LEU A 179 9.75 -2.92 9.49
N ASP A 180 10.91 -3.51 9.22
CA ASP A 180 12.17 -3.20 9.90
C ASP A 180 12.88 -1.98 9.27
N ASN A 181 12.23 -1.30 8.30
CA ASN A 181 12.73 -0.12 7.59
C ASN A 181 14.06 -0.34 6.86
N VAL A 182 14.31 -1.55 6.38
CA VAL A 182 15.49 -1.85 5.56
C VAL A 182 15.36 -1.16 4.20
N ASP A 183 16.43 -0.49 3.77
CA ASP A 183 16.47 0.13 2.44
C ASP A 183 16.43 -0.98 1.36
N PRO A 184 15.48 -0.96 0.40
CA PRO A 184 15.42 -1.92 -0.70
C PRO A 184 16.73 -2.10 -1.47
N LYS A 185 17.57 -1.05 -1.52
CA LYS A 185 18.87 -1.06 -2.21
C LYS A 185 19.93 -1.89 -1.50
N THR A 186 19.77 -2.14 -0.20
CA THR A 186 20.73 -2.91 0.61
C THR A 186 20.40 -4.39 0.67
N LEU A 187 19.24 -4.79 0.11
CA LEU A 187 18.83 -6.19 0.08
C LEU A 187 19.75 -7.01 -0.83
N PRO A 188 19.98 -8.29 -0.51
CA PRO A 188 20.71 -9.18 -1.40
C PRO A 188 20.03 -9.24 -2.76
N PRO A 189 20.78 -9.45 -3.85
CA PRO A 189 20.24 -9.57 -5.18
C PRO A 189 19.14 -10.65 -5.21
N MET A 190 18.18 -10.49 -6.10
CA MET A 190 17.16 -11.51 -6.30
C MET A 190 17.81 -12.87 -6.56
N PRO A 191 17.26 -13.96 -6.00
CA PRO A 191 17.74 -15.28 -6.36
C PRO A 191 17.61 -15.42 -7.87
N ALA A 192 18.67 -15.87 -8.53
CA ALA A 192 18.61 -16.20 -9.93
C ALA A 192 17.46 -17.21 -10.09
N SER A 193 16.41 -16.81 -10.82
CA SER A 193 15.39 -17.76 -11.24
C SER A 193 16.11 -18.90 -11.90
N ALA A 194 15.72 -20.13 -11.58
CA ALA A 194 16.32 -21.31 -12.15
C ALA A 194 16.42 -21.07 -13.66
N GLN A 195 17.63 -20.90 -14.15
CA GLN A 195 17.88 -20.74 -15.57
C GLN A 195 17.34 -21.99 -16.22
N VAL A 196 16.21 -21.84 -16.90
CA VAL A 196 15.78 -22.88 -17.83
C VAL A 196 16.81 -22.84 -18.93
N THR A 197 17.79 -23.74 -18.84
CA THR A 197 18.75 -23.97 -19.92
C THR A 197 17.92 -24.31 -21.16
N PRO A 198 18.02 -23.53 -22.25
CA PRO A 198 17.35 -23.92 -23.48
C PRO A 198 17.92 -25.27 -23.89
N GLN A 199 17.06 -26.28 -24.04
CA GLN A 199 17.39 -27.52 -24.75
C GLN A 199 17.27 -27.29 -26.24
#